data_c0be3619b4ff43e3588ae8e27bad27e1
#
_entry.id   c0be3619b4ff43e3588ae8e27bad27e1
#
_cell.length_a   1.000
_cell.length_b   1.000
_cell.length_c   1.000
_cell.angle_alpha   90.00
_cell.angle_beta   90.00
_cell.angle_gamma   90.00
#
_symmetry.space_group_name_H-M   'P 1'
#
loop_
_entity.id
_entity.type
_entity.pdbx_description
1 polymer ?
#
loop_
_entity_poly.entity_id
_entity_poly.type
_entity_poly.pdbx_seq_one_letter_code
_entity_poly.pdbx_strand_id
1 'polypeptide(L)'
;MAADEKGSIGYNGGWGAAEGPQGFFWGGTWICGAEGTDNADLVKDIMLKMTCDETIMTDIVKKDDDFVNNKPAMEAMAKSDYTSKILGGQNPLPLYCTGADKVSLDNLSKYDQGCNEEFQNAMKNYFQGNTDKDGALDIFYKAVKEKYPELSK
;
A
#
# COMPACT_ATOMS: atom_id res chain seq x y z
N MET A 1 -10.84 -14.64 1.26
CA MET A 1 -10.57 -15.11 2.63
C MET A 1 -9.47 -14.24 3.21
N ALA A 2 -9.65 -13.76 4.44
CA ALA A 2 -8.59 -13.02 5.14
C ALA A 2 -7.42 -13.97 5.45
N ALA A 3 -6.21 -13.43 5.59
CA ALA A 3 -5.00 -14.25 5.80
C ALA A 3 -5.01 -15.04 7.12
N ASP A 4 -5.80 -14.59 8.08
CA ASP A 4 -6.00 -15.23 9.40
C ASP A 4 -7.19 -16.21 9.45
N GLU A 5 -7.97 -16.34 8.38
CA GLU A 5 -9.06 -17.31 8.29
C GLU A 5 -8.56 -18.73 8.07
N LYS A 6 -9.11 -19.68 8.84
CA LYS A 6 -8.82 -21.11 8.65
C LYS A 6 -9.21 -21.55 7.23
N GLY A 7 -8.26 -22.13 6.54
CA GLY A 7 -8.39 -22.58 5.14
C GLY A 7 -7.85 -21.60 4.12
N SER A 8 -7.39 -20.41 4.53
CA SER A 8 -6.62 -19.51 3.66
C SER A 8 -5.18 -20.01 3.47
N ILE A 9 -4.56 -19.63 2.36
CA ILE A 9 -3.12 -19.83 2.16
C ILE A 9 -2.41 -18.95 3.20
N GLY A 10 -1.48 -19.55 3.93
CA GLY A 10 -0.71 -18.83 4.94
C GLY A 10 -1.38 -18.70 6.32
N TYR A 11 -2.51 -19.41 6.55
CA TYR A 11 -3.10 -19.49 7.87
C TYR A 11 -2.06 -19.93 8.93
N ASN A 12 -2.16 -19.37 10.13
CA ASN A 12 -1.18 -19.55 11.23
C ASN A 12 0.24 -19.08 10.92
N GLY A 13 0.38 -17.95 10.24
CA GLY A 13 1.68 -17.33 10.01
C GLY A 13 2.47 -17.93 8.86
N GLY A 14 1.80 -18.47 7.87
CA GLY A 14 2.44 -18.95 6.64
C GLY A 14 2.86 -17.83 5.66
N TRP A 15 2.68 -16.57 6.03
CA TRP A 15 3.14 -15.42 5.25
C TRP A 15 4.45 -14.86 5.81
N GLY A 16 5.23 -14.20 4.98
CA GLY A 16 6.44 -13.47 5.36
C GLY A 16 6.56 -12.17 4.57
N ALA A 17 7.05 -11.11 5.21
CA ALA A 17 7.42 -9.89 4.55
C ALA A 17 8.89 -9.91 4.14
N ALA A 18 9.19 -9.48 2.91
CA ALA A 18 10.55 -9.36 2.39
C ALA A 18 10.70 -8.02 1.66
N GLU A 19 11.93 -7.52 1.59
CA GLU A 19 12.23 -6.30 0.83
C GLU A 19 12.02 -6.56 -0.67
N GLY A 20 11.25 -5.66 -1.31
CA GLY A 20 11.11 -5.62 -2.75
C GLY A 20 12.20 -4.79 -3.43
N PRO A 21 12.22 -4.73 -4.77
CA PRO A 21 13.24 -4.00 -5.51
C PRO A 21 13.18 -2.49 -5.31
N GLN A 22 12.01 -1.95 -4.92
CA GLN A 22 11.79 -0.52 -4.73
C GLN A 22 10.62 -0.28 -3.76
N GLY A 23 10.73 0.76 -2.92
CA GLY A 23 9.59 1.29 -2.17
C GLY A 23 8.64 2.02 -3.10
N PHE A 24 7.33 1.86 -2.89
CA PHE A 24 6.29 2.55 -3.66
C PHE A 24 5.08 2.87 -2.78
N PHE A 25 4.33 3.88 -3.18
CA PHE A 25 3.06 4.24 -2.57
C PHE A 25 1.92 3.50 -3.27
N TRP A 26 1.09 2.83 -2.50
CA TRP A 26 -0.05 2.11 -3.03
C TRP A 26 -1.34 2.57 -2.38
N GLY A 27 -2.00 3.53 -2.99
CA GLY A 27 -3.30 4.00 -2.51
C GLY A 27 -3.26 4.71 -1.16
N GLY A 28 -4.33 4.61 -0.43
CA GLY A 28 -4.56 5.25 0.85
C GLY A 28 -5.93 5.92 0.89
N THR A 29 -6.24 6.58 2.01
CA THR A 29 -7.48 7.32 2.19
C THR A 29 -7.16 8.76 2.57
N TRP A 30 -7.80 9.71 1.91
CA TRP A 30 -7.70 11.12 2.24
C TRP A 30 -8.81 11.52 3.21
N ILE A 31 -8.44 12.20 4.30
CA ILE A 31 -9.39 12.82 5.23
C ILE A 31 -9.39 14.31 4.91
N CYS A 32 -10.55 14.85 4.55
CA CYS A 32 -10.71 16.24 4.14
C CYS A 32 -11.79 16.92 4.97
N GLY A 33 -11.61 18.21 5.25
CA GLY A 33 -12.65 19.09 5.78
C GLY A 33 -13.42 19.75 4.65
N ALA A 34 -14.74 19.85 4.78
CA ALA A 34 -15.55 20.59 3.81
C ALA A 34 -15.29 22.09 3.94
N GLU A 35 -15.12 22.76 2.79
CA GLU A 35 -15.05 24.22 2.75
C GLU A 35 -16.37 24.83 3.28
N GLY A 36 -16.27 25.88 4.08
CA GLY A 36 -17.42 26.56 4.66
C GLY A 36 -18.05 25.84 5.86
N THR A 37 -17.40 24.82 6.44
CA THR A 37 -17.89 24.21 7.68
C THR A 37 -17.88 25.20 8.84
N ASP A 38 -18.95 25.22 9.64
CA ASP A 38 -19.03 26.01 10.87
C ASP A 38 -18.20 25.42 12.03
N ASN A 39 -17.62 24.22 11.82
CA ASN A 39 -16.90 23.47 12.84
C ASN A 39 -15.43 23.23 12.44
N ALA A 40 -14.78 24.19 11.81
CA ALA A 40 -13.43 24.04 11.25
C ALA A 40 -12.39 23.55 12.28
N ASP A 41 -12.43 24.08 13.51
CA ASP A 41 -11.48 23.69 14.56
C ASP A 41 -11.73 22.25 15.04
N LEU A 42 -12.97 21.82 15.14
CA LEU A 42 -13.31 20.44 15.49
C LEU A 42 -12.87 19.47 14.39
N VAL A 43 -13.12 19.82 13.14
CA VAL A 43 -12.69 19.03 11.97
C VAL A 43 -11.17 18.88 11.96
N LYS A 44 -10.44 19.98 12.18
CA LYS A 44 -8.99 19.98 12.30
C LYS A 44 -8.49 19.08 13.42
N ASP A 45 -9.10 19.14 14.60
CA ASP A 45 -8.73 18.28 15.75
C ASP A 45 -8.95 16.80 15.44
N ILE A 46 -10.07 16.46 14.82
CA ILE A 46 -10.35 15.09 14.36
C ILE A 46 -9.31 14.62 13.35
N MET A 47 -9.00 15.44 12.34
CA MET A 47 -8.00 15.11 11.32
C MET A 47 -6.62 14.86 11.95
N LEU A 48 -6.19 15.73 12.88
CA LEU A 48 -4.91 15.58 13.57
C LEU A 48 -4.86 14.32 14.43
N LYS A 49 -5.94 14.01 15.15
CA LYS A 49 -6.01 12.79 15.95
C LYS A 49 -5.99 11.53 15.10
N MET A 50 -6.72 11.53 14.00
CA MET A 50 -6.80 10.36 13.11
C MET A 50 -5.55 10.13 12.25
N THR A 51 -4.65 11.10 12.13
CA THR A 51 -3.48 10.99 11.24
C THR A 51 -2.15 11.23 11.95
N CYS A 52 -2.13 11.93 13.08
CA CYS A 52 -0.89 12.39 13.72
C CYS A 52 -0.76 11.96 15.19
N ASP A 53 -1.83 11.49 15.84
CA ASP A 53 -1.76 11.06 17.24
C ASP A 53 -0.99 9.74 17.34
N GLU A 54 0.16 9.77 18.00
CA GLU A 54 1.07 8.63 18.10
C GLU A 54 0.42 7.44 18.86
N THR A 55 -0.39 7.72 19.87
CA THR A 55 -1.07 6.69 20.66
C THR A 55 -2.11 5.97 19.80
N ILE A 56 -2.96 6.73 19.11
CA ILE A 56 -3.99 6.17 18.22
C ILE A 56 -3.33 5.39 17.09
N MET A 57 -2.29 5.92 16.47
CA MET A 57 -1.56 5.26 15.38
C MET A 57 -0.89 3.96 15.85
N THR A 58 -0.27 3.96 17.01
CA THR A 58 0.31 2.75 17.61
C THR A 58 -0.76 1.69 17.92
N ASP A 59 -1.92 2.10 18.42
CA ASP A 59 -3.04 1.20 18.68
C ASP A 59 -3.61 0.55 17.41
N ILE A 60 -3.69 1.29 16.31
CA ILE A 60 -4.09 0.76 14.99
C ILE A 60 -3.12 -0.33 14.56
N VAL A 61 -1.81 -0.06 14.60
CA VAL A 61 -0.80 -1.06 14.23
C VAL A 61 -0.95 -2.34 15.05
N LYS A 62 -1.14 -2.23 16.36
CA LYS A 62 -1.26 -3.39 17.24
C LYS A 62 -2.55 -4.19 17.07
N LYS A 63 -3.65 -3.52 16.72
CA LYS A 63 -4.96 -4.16 16.60
C LYS A 63 -5.20 -4.74 15.21
N ASP A 64 -4.79 -4.00 14.19
CA ASP A 64 -5.14 -4.28 12.80
C ASP A 64 -3.96 -4.89 12.01
N ASP A 65 -2.77 -5.00 12.64
CA ASP A 65 -1.53 -5.52 12.03
C ASP A 65 -1.16 -4.72 10.77
N ASP A 66 -1.32 -3.39 10.82
CA ASP A 66 -1.20 -2.47 9.70
C ASP A 66 0.03 -1.56 9.82
N PHE A 67 0.26 -0.73 8.82
CA PHE A 67 1.29 0.32 8.77
C PHE A 67 0.62 1.69 8.61
N VAL A 68 0.97 2.64 9.46
CA VAL A 68 0.37 3.97 9.48
C VAL A 68 1.35 5.06 9.05
N ASN A 69 0.82 6.21 8.63
CA ASN A 69 1.61 7.34 8.13
C ASN A 69 2.25 8.21 9.23
N ASN A 70 2.33 7.73 10.47
CA ASN A 70 3.02 8.40 11.56
C ASN A 70 4.44 7.85 11.71
N LYS A 71 5.43 8.56 11.17
CA LYS A 71 6.83 8.10 11.17
C LYS A 71 7.40 7.83 12.58
N PRO A 72 7.25 8.72 13.58
CA PRO A 72 7.73 8.46 14.94
C PRO A 72 7.13 7.18 15.55
N ALA A 73 5.81 6.97 15.42
CA ALA A 73 5.16 5.76 15.91
C ALA A 73 5.71 4.50 15.22
N MET A 74 5.86 4.53 13.89
CA MET A 74 6.38 3.40 13.14
C MET A 74 7.84 3.07 13.47
N GLU A 75 8.70 4.07 13.61
CA GLU A 75 10.10 3.88 14.00
C GLU A 75 10.23 3.33 15.43
N ALA A 76 9.37 3.78 16.36
CA ALA A 76 9.35 3.25 17.73
C ALA A 76 8.88 1.79 17.75
N MET A 77 7.80 1.49 17.03
CA MET A 77 7.27 0.13 16.90
C MET A 77 8.23 -0.81 16.17
N ALA A 78 8.95 -0.33 15.16
CA ALA A 78 9.97 -1.11 14.44
C ALA A 78 11.11 -1.57 15.36
N LYS A 79 11.42 -0.82 16.43
CA LYS A 79 12.46 -1.13 17.43
C LYS A 79 11.92 -1.90 18.63
N SER A 80 10.60 -2.12 18.70
CA SER A 80 9.96 -2.83 19.81
C SER A 80 9.95 -4.34 19.60
N ASP A 81 9.38 -5.06 20.55
CA ASP A 81 9.08 -6.49 20.48
C ASP A 81 7.79 -6.82 19.72
N TYR A 82 7.25 -5.86 18.97
CA TYR A 82 6.08 -6.07 18.14
C TYR A 82 6.29 -7.18 17.13
N THR A 83 5.29 -8.03 16.97
CA THR A 83 5.29 -9.11 15.99
C THR A 83 3.92 -9.28 15.34
N SER A 84 3.93 -9.57 14.04
CA SER A 84 2.72 -9.90 13.30
C SER A 84 2.42 -11.39 13.39
N LYS A 85 1.19 -11.74 13.77
CA LYS A 85 0.73 -13.15 13.80
C LYS A 85 0.60 -13.73 12.40
N ILE A 86 0.14 -12.93 11.45
CA ILE A 86 -0.03 -13.32 10.05
C ILE A 86 1.34 -13.66 9.42
N LEU A 87 2.38 -12.94 9.83
CA LEU A 87 3.75 -13.10 9.34
C LEU A 87 4.61 -14.06 10.20
N GLY A 88 3.99 -14.97 10.91
CA GLY A 88 4.71 -16.00 11.68
C GLY A 88 5.56 -15.45 12.83
N GLY A 89 5.19 -14.30 13.38
CA GLY A 89 5.95 -13.64 14.45
C GLY A 89 7.04 -12.68 13.95
N GLN A 90 7.12 -12.43 12.63
CA GLN A 90 8.01 -11.42 12.08
C GLN A 90 7.54 -10.01 12.47
N ASN A 91 8.46 -9.10 12.79
CA ASN A 91 8.20 -7.67 12.82
C ASN A 91 8.47 -7.09 11.42
N PRO A 92 7.45 -6.73 10.61
CA PRO A 92 7.67 -6.20 9.27
C PRO A 92 7.98 -4.69 9.25
N LEU A 93 7.77 -3.99 10.37
CA LEU A 93 7.84 -2.53 10.43
C LEU A 93 9.23 -1.96 10.06
N PRO A 94 10.37 -2.59 10.39
CA PRO A 94 11.67 -2.12 9.89
C PRO A 94 11.75 -2.10 8.36
N LEU A 95 11.19 -3.11 7.69
CA LEU A 95 11.13 -3.16 6.22
C LEU A 95 10.24 -2.06 5.66
N TYR A 96 9.06 -1.86 6.27
CA TYR A 96 8.11 -0.85 5.84
C TYR A 96 8.64 0.57 6.04
N CYS A 97 9.30 0.85 7.17
CA CYS A 97 9.97 2.14 7.40
C CYS A 97 11.04 2.41 6.34
N THR A 98 11.89 1.41 6.06
CA THR A 98 12.92 1.51 5.01
C THR A 98 12.30 1.73 3.62
N GLY A 99 11.21 1.04 3.32
CA GLY A 99 10.47 1.22 2.07
C GLY A 99 9.86 2.62 1.97
N ALA A 100 9.22 3.11 3.04
CA ALA A 100 8.60 4.43 3.08
C ALA A 100 9.62 5.56 2.87
N ASP A 101 10.84 5.44 3.43
CA ASP A 101 11.91 6.43 3.24
C ASP A 101 12.43 6.49 1.79
N LYS A 102 12.20 5.45 0.99
CA LYS A 102 12.61 5.36 -0.42
C LYS A 102 11.49 5.81 -1.40
N VAL A 103 10.29 6.09 -0.91
CA VAL A 103 9.19 6.54 -1.77
C VAL A 103 9.49 7.94 -2.30
N SER A 104 9.44 8.11 -3.63
CA SER A 104 9.47 9.41 -4.30
C SER A 104 8.20 9.60 -5.12
N LEU A 105 7.66 10.82 -5.10
CA LEU A 105 6.53 11.24 -5.91
C LEU A 105 6.94 12.07 -7.13
N ASP A 106 8.24 12.14 -7.44
CA ASP A 106 8.79 12.99 -8.50
C ASP A 106 8.23 12.65 -9.88
N ASN A 107 7.89 11.38 -10.10
CA ASN A 107 7.35 10.88 -11.35
C ASN A 107 5.84 10.60 -11.31
N LEU A 108 5.13 11.16 -10.32
CA LEU A 108 3.69 10.96 -10.19
C LEU A 108 2.94 11.49 -11.43
N SER A 109 2.07 10.65 -11.99
CA SER A 109 1.31 10.97 -13.20
C SER A 109 -0.18 10.69 -13.03
N LYS A 110 -1.02 11.48 -13.70
CA LYS A 110 -2.47 11.23 -13.79
C LYS A 110 -2.82 9.88 -14.45
N TYR A 111 -1.85 9.25 -15.11
CA TYR A 111 -2.02 7.98 -15.80
C TYR A 111 -1.68 6.76 -14.95
N ASP A 112 -1.03 6.93 -13.79
CA ASP A 112 -0.45 5.84 -12.99
C ASP A 112 -1.48 4.78 -12.63
N GLN A 113 -2.62 5.18 -12.12
CA GLN A 113 -3.66 4.22 -11.75
C GLN A 113 -4.15 3.41 -12.96
N GLY A 114 -4.48 4.10 -14.05
CA GLY A 114 -4.97 3.44 -15.24
C GLY A 114 -3.92 2.54 -15.92
N CYS A 115 -2.67 2.97 -15.95
CA CYS A 115 -1.57 2.13 -16.45
C CYS A 115 -1.36 0.90 -15.57
N ASN A 116 -1.45 1.05 -14.25
CA ASN A 116 -1.32 -0.06 -13.33
C ASN A 116 -2.46 -1.09 -13.47
N GLU A 117 -3.70 -0.64 -13.66
CA GLU A 117 -4.85 -1.52 -13.92
C GLU A 117 -4.63 -2.34 -15.21
N GLU A 118 -4.23 -1.68 -16.30
CA GLU A 118 -3.96 -2.36 -17.58
C GLU A 118 -2.77 -3.33 -17.47
N PHE A 119 -1.72 -2.95 -16.71
CA PHE A 119 -0.60 -3.83 -16.46
C PHE A 119 -1.00 -5.10 -15.71
N GLN A 120 -1.79 -4.97 -14.64
CA GLN A 120 -2.29 -6.12 -13.87
C GLN A 120 -3.15 -7.04 -14.73
N ASN A 121 -4.05 -6.47 -15.57
CA ASN A 121 -4.91 -7.22 -16.47
C ASN A 121 -4.09 -8.00 -17.52
N ALA A 122 -3.07 -7.36 -18.09
CA ALA A 122 -2.20 -8.00 -19.06
C ALA A 122 -1.35 -9.11 -18.43
N MET A 123 -0.73 -8.84 -17.29
CA MET A 123 0.13 -9.80 -16.59
C MET A 123 -0.65 -11.01 -16.05
N LYS A 124 -1.95 -10.87 -15.78
CA LYS A 124 -2.81 -12.01 -15.44
C LYS A 124 -2.78 -13.11 -16.51
N ASN A 125 -2.73 -12.75 -17.79
CA ASN A 125 -2.63 -13.71 -18.88
C ASN A 125 -1.30 -14.49 -18.84
N TYR A 126 -0.20 -13.80 -18.52
CA TYR A 126 1.10 -14.44 -18.32
C TYR A 126 1.09 -15.43 -17.15
N PHE A 127 0.58 -15.02 -15.98
CA PHE A 127 0.51 -15.89 -14.80
C PHE A 127 -0.44 -17.07 -14.96
N GLN A 128 -1.44 -16.96 -15.83
CA GLN A 128 -2.34 -18.06 -16.19
C GLN A 128 -1.78 -18.98 -17.29
N GLY A 129 -0.61 -18.66 -17.86
CA GLY A 129 0.00 -19.44 -18.93
C GLY A 129 -0.66 -19.24 -20.31
N ASN A 130 -1.47 -18.21 -20.48
CA ASN A 130 -2.16 -17.92 -21.75
C ASN A 130 -1.23 -17.25 -22.78
N THR A 131 -0.16 -16.64 -22.32
CA THR A 131 0.87 -15.99 -23.16
C THR A 131 2.20 -15.96 -22.43
N ASP A 132 3.29 -15.67 -23.12
CA ASP A 132 4.58 -15.38 -22.50
C ASP A 132 4.64 -13.95 -21.98
N LYS A 133 5.76 -13.58 -21.34
CA LYS A 133 5.97 -12.26 -20.76
C LYS A 133 5.90 -11.15 -21.80
N ASP A 134 6.51 -11.36 -22.96
CA ASP A 134 6.58 -10.37 -24.02
C ASP A 134 5.20 -10.13 -24.64
N GLY A 135 4.42 -11.18 -24.85
CA GLY A 135 3.03 -11.09 -25.28
C GLY A 135 2.14 -10.37 -24.25
N ALA A 136 2.35 -10.58 -22.95
CA ALA A 136 1.65 -9.82 -21.91
C ALA A 136 2.02 -8.33 -21.93
N LEU A 137 3.30 -7.99 -22.15
CA LEU A 137 3.73 -6.59 -22.30
C LEU A 137 3.15 -5.94 -23.55
N ASP A 138 3.05 -6.66 -24.66
CA ASP A 138 2.40 -6.14 -25.86
C ASP A 138 0.90 -5.87 -25.65
N ILE A 139 0.20 -6.75 -24.94
CA ILE A 139 -1.19 -6.53 -24.52
C ILE A 139 -1.30 -5.26 -23.68
N PHE A 140 -0.41 -5.09 -22.70
CA PHE A 140 -0.36 -3.91 -21.83
C PHE A 140 -0.17 -2.62 -22.63
N TYR A 141 0.86 -2.56 -23.48
CA TYR A 141 1.14 -1.36 -24.27
C TYR A 141 0.00 -1.00 -25.22
N LYS A 142 -0.64 -2.00 -25.80
CA LYS A 142 -1.81 -1.79 -26.66
C LYS A 142 -2.98 -1.19 -25.87
N ALA A 143 -3.31 -1.77 -24.72
CA ALA A 143 -4.38 -1.29 -23.86
C ALA A 143 -4.14 0.14 -23.36
N VAL A 144 -2.91 0.45 -22.92
CA VAL A 144 -2.53 1.81 -22.49
C VAL A 144 -2.66 2.80 -23.65
N LYS A 145 -2.22 2.44 -24.85
CA LYS A 145 -2.33 3.32 -26.02
C LYS A 145 -3.77 3.55 -26.48
N GLU A 146 -4.64 2.55 -26.33
CA GLU A 146 -6.07 2.69 -26.60
C GLU A 146 -6.75 3.59 -25.58
N LYS A 147 -6.38 3.46 -24.28
CA LYS A 147 -6.94 4.25 -23.19
C LYS A 147 -6.40 5.68 -23.15
N TYR A 148 -5.15 5.85 -23.48
CA TYR A 148 -4.39 7.12 -23.45
C TYR A 148 -3.60 7.32 -24.73
N PRO A 149 -4.28 7.74 -25.83
CA PRO A 149 -3.64 7.87 -27.15
C PRO A 149 -2.44 8.83 -27.20
N GLU A 150 -2.39 9.78 -26.25
CA GLU A 150 -1.31 10.76 -26.11
C GLU A 150 -0.01 10.17 -25.53
N LEU A 151 -0.07 8.97 -24.91
CA LEU A 151 1.13 8.31 -24.42
C LEU A 151 1.84 7.57 -25.57
N SER A 152 3.14 7.76 -25.64
CA SER A 152 4.04 7.01 -26.56
C SER A 152 4.86 5.99 -25.79
N LYS A 153 5.19 4.89 -26.46
CA LYS A 153 6.11 3.86 -25.92
C LYS A 153 7.54 4.41 -25.93
#